data_8d55775559cec8bd41f3a92f4087f4ab
#
_entry.id   8d55775559cec8bd41f3a92f4087f4ab
#
_cell.length_a   1.000
_cell.length_b   1.000
_cell.length_c   1.000
_cell.angle_alpha   90.00
_cell.angle_beta   90.00
_cell.angle_gamma   90.00
#
_symmetry.space_group_name_H-M   'P 1'
#
loop_
_entity.id
_entity.type
_entity.pdbx_description
1 polymer ?
#
loop_
_entity_poly.entity_id
_entity_poly.type
_entity_poly.pdbx_seq_one_letter_code
_entity_poly.pdbx_strand_id
1 'polypeptide(L)'
;MAGMHQPSDFQVFRTLDRTSNARLLRSSTLSDGLALAHWYRDEAEILGYSDPGHHTLSLYLQGGWQTFRRDRPGLYGGPDRFCVMPAEHHSDWAVTRGLGFMHLYLSPERLAGAAVRTLDCEPRSLQLEERTYIQDEPLAALCRTLERQDWNEPGERLLCTSLAHQAVDHLLLTGCGRRTDVRWQGGLAAHVRRRLADYIESHLEQ
;
A
#
# COMPACT_ATOMS: atom_id res chain seq x y z
N MET A 1 -10.70 9.94 -19.73
CA MET A 1 -9.86 10.36 -18.60
C MET A 1 -10.24 9.45 -17.44
N ALA A 2 -9.36 8.56 -17.02
CA ALA A 2 -9.59 7.78 -15.80
C ALA A 2 -9.59 8.79 -14.63
N GLY A 3 -10.64 8.78 -13.82
CA GLY A 3 -10.74 9.65 -12.65
C GLY A 3 -9.67 9.26 -11.62
N MET A 4 -9.09 10.24 -10.95
CA MET A 4 -8.12 10.03 -9.89
C MET A 4 -8.80 9.29 -8.73
N HIS A 5 -8.24 8.13 -8.31
CA HIS A 5 -8.77 7.35 -7.21
C HIS A 5 -8.83 8.18 -5.92
N GLN A 6 -10.02 8.25 -5.31
CA GLN A 6 -10.20 8.86 -3.99
C GLN A 6 -9.92 7.82 -2.89
N PRO A 7 -9.58 8.23 -1.65
CA PRO A 7 -9.43 7.26 -0.55
C PRO A 7 -10.65 6.37 -0.38
N SER A 8 -11.85 6.90 -0.61
CA SER A 8 -13.13 6.17 -0.55
C SER A 8 -13.32 5.11 -1.64
N ASP A 9 -12.48 5.06 -2.67
CA ASP A 9 -12.54 4.01 -3.68
C ASP A 9 -11.91 2.69 -3.17
N PHE A 10 -11.08 2.77 -2.15
CA PHE A 10 -10.44 1.62 -1.52
C PHE A 10 -11.37 0.94 -0.50
N GLN A 11 -11.56 -0.37 -0.63
CA GLN A 11 -12.49 -1.12 0.23
C GLN A 11 -12.10 -1.06 1.71
N VAL A 12 -10.82 -1.22 2.04
CA VAL A 12 -10.33 -1.15 3.44
C VAL A 12 -10.64 0.23 4.05
N PHE A 13 -10.47 1.31 3.28
CA PHE A 13 -10.87 2.65 3.72
C PHE A 13 -12.36 2.70 4.04
N ARG A 14 -13.23 2.23 3.12
CA ARG A 14 -14.69 2.23 3.34
C ARG A 14 -15.11 1.40 4.54
N THR A 15 -14.45 0.27 4.77
CA THR A 15 -14.72 -0.56 5.95
C THR A 15 -14.40 0.19 7.23
N LEU A 16 -13.26 0.86 7.29
CA LEU A 16 -12.86 1.66 8.44
C LEU A 16 -13.78 2.87 8.67
N ASP A 17 -14.18 3.55 7.59
CA ASP A 17 -14.99 4.76 7.65
C ASP A 17 -16.47 4.51 8.00
N ARG A 18 -17.03 3.36 7.59
CA ARG A 18 -18.48 3.12 7.66
C ARG A 18 -18.92 2.07 8.65
N THR A 19 -18.10 1.06 8.89
CA THR A 19 -18.50 -0.13 9.66
C THR A 19 -17.63 -0.40 10.88
N SER A 20 -16.49 0.26 10.98
CA SER A 20 -15.54 0.16 12.09
C SER A 20 -15.71 1.32 13.06
N ASN A 21 -15.23 1.14 14.28
CA ASN A 21 -15.12 2.23 15.29
C ASN A 21 -13.84 3.07 15.10
N ALA A 22 -13.12 2.89 14.01
CA ALA A 22 -11.96 3.72 13.70
C ALA A 22 -12.40 5.14 13.30
N ARG A 23 -11.77 6.13 13.89
CA ARG A 23 -11.99 7.53 13.57
C ARG A 23 -10.95 8.01 12.58
N LEU A 24 -11.39 8.53 11.44
CA LEU A 24 -10.51 9.16 10.46
C LEU A 24 -9.98 10.50 11.03
N LEU A 25 -8.67 10.64 11.08
CA LEU A 25 -8.03 11.90 11.47
C LEU A 25 -7.77 12.78 10.24
N ARG A 26 -7.23 12.19 9.18
CA ARG A 26 -7.00 12.87 7.90
C ARG A 26 -6.82 11.86 6.77
N SER A 27 -7.06 12.28 5.54
CA SER A 27 -6.79 11.49 4.34
C SER A 27 -6.45 12.39 3.17
N SER A 28 -5.76 11.83 2.18
CA SER A 28 -5.44 12.52 0.94
C SER A 28 -5.22 11.54 -0.21
N THR A 29 -5.58 11.96 -1.41
CA THR A 29 -5.14 11.33 -2.66
C THR A 29 -3.82 11.95 -3.08
N LEU A 30 -2.77 11.15 -3.20
CA LEU A 30 -1.44 11.61 -3.62
C LEU A 30 -1.28 11.61 -5.13
N SER A 31 -1.69 10.53 -5.76
CA SER A 31 -1.69 10.35 -7.22
C SER A 31 -2.72 9.29 -7.61
N ASP A 32 -2.92 9.06 -8.90
CA ASP A 32 -3.83 8.01 -9.36
C ASP A 32 -3.41 6.65 -8.80
N GLY A 33 -4.36 5.96 -8.15
CA GLY A 33 -4.14 4.67 -7.50
C GLY A 33 -3.29 4.71 -6.22
N LEU A 34 -3.04 5.89 -5.62
CA LEU A 34 -2.24 6.04 -4.41
C LEU A 34 -2.89 7.04 -3.45
N ALA A 35 -3.29 6.57 -2.26
CA ALA A 35 -3.94 7.39 -1.25
C ALA A 35 -3.44 7.08 0.16
N LEU A 36 -3.60 8.06 1.05
CA LEU A 36 -3.23 7.97 2.46
C LEU A 36 -4.44 8.17 3.35
N ALA A 37 -4.43 7.54 4.51
CA ALA A 37 -5.31 7.86 5.62
C ALA A 37 -4.63 7.62 6.97
N HIS A 38 -4.89 8.52 7.92
CA HIS A 38 -4.48 8.39 9.31
C HIS A 38 -5.73 8.15 10.15
N TRP A 39 -5.70 7.07 10.90
CA TRP A 39 -6.80 6.56 11.71
C TRP A 39 -6.43 6.50 13.18
N TYR A 40 -7.45 6.60 14.02
CA TYR A 40 -7.32 6.38 15.45
C TYR A 40 -8.48 5.55 15.98
N ARG A 41 -8.21 4.65 16.94
CA ARG A 41 -9.20 3.82 17.62
C ARG A 41 -9.22 4.10 19.12
N ASP A 42 -10.39 4.50 19.60
CA ASP A 42 -10.62 4.69 21.03
C ASP A 42 -11.12 3.40 21.70
N GLU A 43 -11.71 2.49 20.95
CA GLU A 43 -12.33 1.26 21.43
C GLU A 43 -11.73 0.02 20.77
N ALA A 44 -11.84 -1.12 21.47
CA ALA A 44 -11.47 -2.42 20.91
C ALA A 44 -12.51 -2.91 19.91
N GLU A 45 -12.08 -3.65 18.92
CA GLU A 45 -12.94 -4.17 17.85
C GLU A 45 -12.41 -5.48 17.27
N ILE A 46 -13.31 -6.30 16.76
CA ILE A 46 -13.01 -7.44 15.90
C ILE A 46 -13.49 -7.09 14.50
N LEU A 47 -12.59 -7.17 13.52
CA LEU A 47 -12.93 -6.89 12.12
C LEU A 47 -12.11 -7.79 11.19
N GLY A 48 -12.66 -8.03 9.99
CA GLY A 48 -12.01 -8.82 8.95
C GLY A 48 -12.02 -8.12 7.60
N TYR A 49 -11.08 -8.53 6.76
CA TYR A 49 -11.01 -8.13 5.36
C TYR A 49 -10.93 -9.39 4.49
N SER A 50 -11.59 -9.34 3.34
CA SER A 50 -11.59 -10.43 2.35
C SER A 50 -11.55 -9.83 0.95
N ASP A 51 -10.52 -10.18 0.20
CA ASP A 51 -10.32 -9.77 -1.19
C ASP A 51 -10.61 -8.28 -1.45
N PRO A 52 -9.91 -7.34 -0.78
CA PRO A 52 -10.24 -5.91 -0.89
C PRO A 52 -9.99 -5.33 -2.29
N GLY A 53 -9.32 -6.05 -3.19
CA GLY A 53 -9.05 -5.65 -4.56
C GLY A 53 -7.98 -4.54 -4.67
N HIS A 54 -7.30 -4.22 -3.59
CA HIS A 54 -6.18 -3.26 -3.54
C HIS A 54 -5.19 -3.64 -2.46
N HIS A 55 -3.96 -3.17 -2.60
CA HIS A 55 -2.93 -3.37 -1.57
C HIS A 55 -3.02 -2.31 -0.48
N THR A 56 -2.68 -2.68 0.75
CA THR A 56 -2.59 -1.75 1.87
C THR A 56 -1.29 -1.98 2.63
N LEU A 57 -0.52 -0.92 2.81
CA LEU A 57 0.57 -0.87 3.78
C LEU A 57 0.05 -0.17 5.03
N SER A 58 0.06 -0.85 6.16
CA SER A 58 -0.38 -0.32 7.45
C SER A 58 0.81 -0.12 8.37
N LEU A 59 1.07 1.11 8.80
CA LEU A 59 2.05 1.45 9.84
C LEU A 59 1.33 1.76 11.13
N TYR A 60 1.72 1.13 12.22
CA TYR A 60 1.29 1.51 13.56
C TYR A 60 2.15 2.66 14.08
N LEU A 61 1.49 3.78 14.41
CA LEU A 61 2.14 5.01 14.88
C LEU A 61 2.24 5.05 16.40
N GLN A 62 1.18 4.58 17.07
CA GLN A 62 1.13 4.50 18.53
C GLN A 62 0.22 3.38 19.01
N GLY A 63 0.50 2.80 20.17
CA GLY A 63 -0.32 1.74 20.75
C GLY A 63 -0.24 0.41 20.00
N GLY A 64 -1.31 -0.37 20.04
CA GLY A 64 -1.45 -1.62 19.31
C GLY A 64 -0.71 -2.83 19.89
N TRP A 65 -0.11 -2.73 21.09
CA TRP A 65 0.71 -3.79 21.69
C TRP A 65 -0.02 -5.12 21.93
N GLN A 66 -1.34 -5.08 22.04
CA GLN A 66 -2.19 -6.27 22.22
C GLN A 66 -3.05 -6.55 20.98
N THR A 67 -2.84 -5.82 19.90
CA THR A 67 -3.50 -6.04 18.62
C THR A 67 -2.84 -7.20 17.91
N PHE A 68 -3.62 -8.15 17.42
CA PHE A 68 -3.11 -9.32 16.72
C PHE A 68 -4.07 -9.81 15.64
N ARG A 69 -3.56 -10.63 14.74
CA ARG A 69 -4.37 -11.36 13.77
C ARG A 69 -4.89 -12.66 14.40
N ARG A 70 -6.20 -12.85 14.38
CA ARG A 70 -6.85 -14.04 14.94
C ARG A 70 -6.56 -15.29 14.11
N ASP A 71 -6.41 -15.13 12.80
CA ASP A 71 -6.02 -16.17 11.86
C ASP A 71 -4.51 -16.52 11.90
N ARG A 72 -3.68 -15.68 12.53
CA ARG A 72 -2.22 -15.88 12.70
C ARG A 72 -1.78 -15.50 14.13
N PRO A 73 -2.14 -16.28 15.15
CA PRO A 73 -1.83 -15.94 16.54
C PRO A 73 -0.33 -15.99 16.82
N GLY A 74 0.11 -15.24 17.84
CA GLY A 74 1.50 -15.23 18.32
C GLY A 74 2.32 -14.03 17.86
N LEU A 75 1.80 -13.22 16.91
CA LEU A 75 2.41 -11.96 16.50
C LEU A 75 1.54 -10.80 16.97
N TYR A 76 2.15 -9.79 17.58
CA TYR A 76 1.47 -8.62 18.13
C TYR A 76 1.96 -7.33 17.49
N GLY A 77 1.06 -6.35 17.43
CA GLY A 77 1.35 -5.01 16.95
C GLY A 77 2.29 -4.24 17.89
N GLY A 78 2.42 -2.97 17.61
CA GLY A 78 3.23 -2.00 18.33
C GLY A 78 3.72 -0.90 17.41
N PRO A 79 4.19 0.24 17.94
CA PRO A 79 4.73 1.32 17.12
C PRO A 79 5.85 0.83 16.19
N ASP A 80 5.93 1.41 15.00
CA ASP A 80 6.87 1.08 13.93
C ASP A 80 6.74 -0.32 13.33
N ARG A 81 5.66 -1.03 13.66
CA ARG A 81 5.36 -2.30 13.01
C ARG A 81 4.46 -2.10 11.82
N PHE A 82 4.78 -2.85 10.76
CA PHE A 82 4.06 -2.83 9.49
C PHE A 82 3.28 -4.10 9.25
N CYS A 83 2.12 -3.91 8.60
CA CYS A 83 1.43 -4.99 7.91
C CYS A 83 1.37 -4.66 6.42
N VAL A 84 1.79 -5.59 5.59
CA VAL A 84 1.64 -5.55 4.14
C VAL A 84 0.50 -6.48 3.78
N MET A 85 -0.56 -5.92 3.24
CA MET A 85 -1.80 -6.62 2.91
C MET A 85 -2.03 -6.55 1.40
N PRO A 86 -1.75 -7.64 0.65
CA PRO A 86 -2.02 -7.73 -0.80
C PRO A 86 -3.49 -7.57 -1.16
N ALA A 87 -3.77 -7.32 -2.43
CA ALA A 87 -5.13 -7.09 -2.93
C ALA A 87 -6.10 -8.26 -2.67
N GLU A 88 -5.59 -9.47 -2.68
CA GLU A 88 -6.31 -10.73 -2.51
C GLU A 88 -6.19 -11.33 -1.10
N HIS A 89 -5.75 -10.53 -0.10
CA HIS A 89 -5.56 -11.07 1.25
C HIS A 89 -6.88 -11.34 1.98
N HIS A 90 -6.80 -12.28 2.92
CA HIS A 90 -7.84 -12.54 3.92
C HIS A 90 -7.22 -12.35 5.30
N SER A 91 -7.87 -11.60 6.17
CA SER A 91 -7.35 -11.35 7.50
C SER A 91 -8.46 -11.08 8.50
N ASP A 92 -8.27 -11.58 9.72
CA ASP A 92 -9.18 -11.40 10.85
C ASP A 92 -8.42 -10.82 12.04
N TRP A 93 -8.87 -9.70 12.57
CA TRP A 93 -8.13 -8.88 13.51
C TRP A 93 -8.89 -8.72 14.83
N ALA A 94 -8.17 -8.88 15.94
CA ALA A 94 -8.57 -8.36 17.25
C ALA A 94 -7.75 -7.11 17.52
N VAL A 95 -8.40 -5.95 17.44
CA VAL A 95 -7.76 -4.65 17.55
C VAL A 95 -8.07 -4.05 18.92
N THR A 96 -7.06 -3.50 19.58
CA THR A 96 -7.20 -2.89 20.91
C THR A 96 -7.41 -1.39 20.82
N ARG A 97 -7.94 -0.80 21.89
CA ARG A 97 -8.08 0.65 22.02
C ARG A 97 -6.72 1.37 22.11
N GLY A 98 -6.73 2.66 21.82
CA GLY A 98 -5.54 3.51 21.90
C GLY A 98 -4.56 3.25 20.76
N LEU A 99 -5.05 2.81 19.59
CA LEU A 99 -4.25 2.53 18.40
C LEU A 99 -4.35 3.67 17.40
N GLY A 100 -3.24 4.33 17.11
CA GLY A 100 -3.06 5.23 15.97
C GLY A 100 -2.28 4.55 14.86
N PHE A 101 -2.77 4.63 13.62
CA PHE A 101 -2.15 3.96 12.48
C PHE A 101 -2.38 4.73 11.18
N MET A 102 -1.42 4.60 10.27
CA MET A 102 -1.49 5.16 8.93
C MET A 102 -1.61 4.04 7.91
N HIS A 103 -2.51 4.21 6.95
CA HIS A 103 -2.62 3.36 5.77
C HIS A 103 -2.14 4.10 4.53
N LEU A 104 -1.30 3.44 3.75
CA LEU A 104 -1.03 3.75 2.35
C LEU A 104 -1.78 2.74 1.50
N TYR A 105 -2.77 3.21 0.75
CA TYR A 105 -3.57 2.41 -0.18
C TYR A 105 -2.97 2.49 -1.57
N LEU A 106 -2.87 1.35 -2.23
CA LEU A 106 -2.20 1.20 -3.51
C LEU A 106 -3.02 0.31 -4.45
N SER A 107 -3.40 0.85 -5.62
CA SER A 107 -4.10 0.03 -6.61
C SER A 107 -3.15 -1.00 -7.26
N PRO A 108 -3.68 -2.16 -7.73
CA PRO A 108 -2.88 -3.15 -8.44
C PRO A 108 -2.17 -2.58 -9.67
N GLU A 109 -2.84 -1.70 -10.41
CA GLU A 109 -2.28 -1.04 -11.61
C GLU A 109 -1.11 -0.14 -11.25
N ARG A 110 -1.20 0.55 -10.10
CA ARG A 110 -0.12 1.41 -9.62
C ARG A 110 1.10 0.60 -9.21
N LEU A 111 0.90 -0.51 -8.48
CA LEU A 111 1.98 -1.44 -8.14
C LEU A 111 2.61 -2.04 -9.41
N ALA A 112 1.78 -2.46 -10.37
CA ALA A 112 2.24 -2.99 -11.65
C ALA A 112 3.10 -1.97 -12.43
N GLY A 113 2.64 -0.72 -12.50
CA GLY A 113 3.40 0.36 -13.13
C GLY A 113 4.73 0.66 -12.43
N ALA A 114 4.76 0.62 -11.09
CA ALA A 114 6.00 0.77 -10.33
C ALA A 114 6.96 -0.40 -10.57
N ALA A 115 6.47 -1.64 -10.61
CA ALA A 115 7.29 -2.82 -10.91
C ALA A 115 7.97 -2.73 -12.28
N VAL A 116 7.26 -2.27 -13.31
CA VAL A 116 7.87 -2.06 -14.65
C VAL A 116 8.97 -1.00 -14.61
N ARG A 117 8.76 0.09 -13.87
CA ARG A 117 9.76 1.18 -13.80
C ARG A 117 10.97 0.82 -12.96
N THR A 118 10.75 0.21 -11.79
CA THR A 118 11.79 -0.01 -10.78
C THR A 118 12.54 -1.32 -11.00
N LEU A 119 11.85 -2.39 -11.45
CA LEU A 119 12.43 -3.73 -11.59
C LEU A 119 12.61 -4.17 -13.06
N ASP A 120 12.13 -3.40 -14.01
CA ASP A 120 12.10 -3.74 -15.45
C ASP A 120 11.58 -5.18 -15.71
N CYS A 121 10.51 -5.56 -15.01
CA CYS A 121 9.96 -6.91 -15.06
C CYS A 121 8.47 -6.92 -15.43
N GLU A 122 7.98 -8.10 -15.80
CA GLU A 122 6.54 -8.31 -16.04
C GLU A 122 5.80 -8.32 -14.71
N PRO A 123 4.87 -7.38 -14.45
CA PRO A 123 4.17 -7.27 -13.16
C PRO A 123 3.42 -8.53 -12.76
N ARG A 124 2.88 -9.28 -13.73
CA ARG A 124 2.17 -10.54 -13.47
C ARG A 124 3.06 -11.64 -12.89
N SER A 125 4.39 -11.51 -13.05
CA SER A 125 5.37 -12.42 -12.44
C SER A 125 5.67 -12.09 -10.98
N LEU A 126 5.20 -10.95 -10.48
CA LEU A 126 5.41 -10.52 -9.10
C LEU A 126 4.19 -10.84 -8.24
N GLN A 127 4.47 -11.13 -6.99
CA GLN A 127 3.48 -11.26 -5.95
C GLN A 127 3.96 -10.46 -4.74
N LEU A 128 3.16 -9.48 -4.33
CA LEU A 128 3.41 -8.79 -3.07
C LEU A 128 3.17 -9.78 -1.93
N GLU A 129 4.18 -9.98 -1.10
CA GLU A 129 4.08 -10.91 0.02
C GLU A 129 3.25 -10.32 1.16
N GLU A 130 2.32 -11.11 1.67
CA GLU A 130 1.58 -10.75 2.87
C GLU A 130 2.51 -10.83 4.09
N ARG A 131 2.63 -9.73 4.82
CA ARG A 131 3.49 -9.63 6.01
C ARG A 131 2.73 -9.02 7.17
N THR A 132 2.92 -9.55 8.37
CA THR A 132 2.22 -9.10 9.57
C THR A 132 3.23 -8.70 10.63
N TYR A 133 3.14 -7.47 11.11
CA TYR A 133 3.94 -6.89 12.19
C TYR A 133 5.46 -7.01 11.97
N ILE A 134 5.91 -6.82 10.74
CA ILE A 134 7.34 -6.73 10.44
C ILE A 134 7.93 -5.42 10.97
N GLN A 135 9.23 -5.43 11.18
CA GLN A 135 10.05 -4.25 11.45
C GLN A 135 10.92 -3.97 10.23
N ASP A 136 10.89 -2.75 9.74
CA ASP A 136 11.66 -2.29 8.57
C ASP A 136 12.01 -0.80 8.81
N GLU A 137 13.20 -0.55 9.31
CA GLU A 137 13.63 0.78 9.71
C GLU A 137 13.64 1.81 8.55
N PRO A 138 14.15 1.48 7.34
CA PRO A 138 14.06 2.38 6.21
C PRO A 138 12.62 2.75 5.84
N LEU A 139 11.73 1.77 5.82
CA LEU A 139 10.31 2.00 5.53
C LEU A 139 9.63 2.82 6.63
N ALA A 140 9.96 2.56 7.90
CA ALA A 140 9.47 3.33 9.04
C ALA A 140 9.88 4.80 8.95
N ALA A 141 11.13 5.09 8.63
CA ALA A 141 11.63 6.46 8.46
C ALA A 141 10.90 7.22 7.35
N LEU A 142 10.68 6.58 6.18
CA LEU A 142 9.90 7.16 5.08
C LEU A 142 8.47 7.47 5.50
N CYS A 143 7.78 6.50 6.10
CA CYS A 143 6.39 6.66 6.50
C CYS A 143 6.20 7.65 7.65
N ARG A 144 7.13 7.73 8.61
CA ARG A 144 7.10 8.75 9.67
C ARG A 144 7.34 10.16 9.10
N THR A 145 8.24 10.29 8.12
CA THR A 145 8.46 11.56 7.45
C THR A 145 7.20 11.97 6.72
N LEU A 146 6.56 11.06 6.00
CA LEU A 146 5.30 11.26 5.29
C LEU A 146 4.17 11.64 6.26
N GLU A 147 4.08 10.98 7.41
CA GLU A 147 3.06 11.25 8.42
C GLU A 147 3.13 12.69 8.97
N ARG A 148 4.32 13.27 9.08
CA ARG A 148 4.54 14.63 9.62
C ARG A 148 4.18 15.76 8.65
N GLN A 149 4.09 15.47 7.34
CA GLN A 149 3.75 16.48 6.32
C GLN A 149 2.26 16.85 6.37
N ASP A 150 1.92 18.02 5.89
CA ASP A 150 0.54 18.35 5.56
C ASP A 150 0.19 17.80 4.16
N TRP A 151 -0.57 16.71 4.13
CA TRP A 151 -0.89 16.01 2.89
C TRP A 151 -1.76 16.80 1.91
N ASN A 152 -2.40 17.86 2.37
CA ASN A 152 -3.33 18.69 1.59
C ASN A 152 -2.72 20.05 1.22
N GLU A 153 -1.56 20.40 1.80
CA GLU A 153 -0.85 21.62 1.45
C GLU A 153 -0.15 21.43 0.08
N PRO A 154 -0.42 22.30 -0.92
CA PRO A 154 0.11 22.12 -2.28
C PRO A 154 1.63 22.05 -2.37
N GLY A 155 2.36 22.81 -1.55
CA GLY A 155 3.84 22.81 -1.53
C GLY A 155 4.42 21.51 -0.98
N GLU A 156 3.76 20.86 -0.04
CA GLU A 156 4.20 19.59 0.57
C GLU A 156 3.72 18.37 -0.20
N ARG A 157 2.68 18.51 -1.02
CA ARG A 157 2.05 17.39 -1.74
C ARG A 157 3.02 16.66 -2.67
N LEU A 158 3.93 17.37 -3.33
CA LEU A 158 4.95 16.75 -4.19
C LEU A 158 5.91 15.88 -3.35
N LEU A 159 6.34 16.39 -2.18
CA LEU A 159 7.15 15.63 -1.24
C LEU A 159 6.41 14.39 -0.74
N CYS A 160 5.14 14.53 -0.34
CA CYS A 160 4.30 13.41 0.10
C CYS A 160 4.19 12.33 -0.98
N THR A 161 3.96 12.75 -2.23
CA THR A 161 3.89 11.83 -3.37
C THR A 161 5.22 11.12 -3.60
N SER A 162 6.33 11.85 -3.52
CA SER A 162 7.68 11.28 -3.67
C SER A 162 8.00 10.25 -2.58
N LEU A 163 7.72 10.58 -1.30
CA LEU A 163 7.93 9.67 -0.17
C LEU A 163 7.08 8.40 -0.28
N ALA A 164 5.82 8.54 -0.71
CA ALA A 164 4.94 7.40 -0.92
C ALA A 164 5.42 6.49 -2.06
N HIS A 165 5.95 7.07 -3.15
CA HIS A 165 6.59 6.29 -4.22
C HIS A 165 7.84 5.56 -3.73
N GLN A 166 8.70 6.21 -2.95
CA GLN A 166 9.87 5.56 -2.35
C GLN A 166 9.47 4.40 -1.44
N ALA A 167 8.38 4.53 -0.67
CA ALA A 167 7.86 3.42 0.14
C ALA A 167 7.36 2.26 -0.74
N VAL A 168 6.70 2.55 -1.87
CA VAL A 168 6.28 1.52 -2.85
C VAL A 168 7.49 0.85 -3.49
N ASP A 169 8.49 1.60 -3.92
CA ASP A 169 9.72 1.06 -4.51
C ASP A 169 10.48 0.18 -3.51
N HIS A 170 10.55 0.60 -2.23
CA HIS A 170 11.14 -0.20 -1.17
C HIS A 170 10.39 -1.53 -0.97
N LEU A 171 9.04 -1.51 -0.97
CA LEU A 171 8.22 -2.72 -0.90
C LEU A 171 8.45 -3.65 -2.09
N LEU A 172 8.61 -3.12 -3.30
CA LEU A 172 8.92 -3.91 -4.50
C LEU A 172 10.28 -4.62 -4.38
N LEU A 173 11.28 -3.93 -3.85
CA LEU A 173 12.64 -4.46 -3.71
C LEU A 173 12.77 -5.48 -2.57
N THR A 174 11.97 -5.36 -1.50
CA THR A 174 12.13 -6.14 -0.27
C THR A 174 10.95 -7.07 0.03
N GLY A 175 9.78 -6.81 -0.53
CA GLY A 175 8.51 -7.43 -0.18
C GLY A 175 7.79 -8.17 -1.31
N CYS A 176 8.43 -8.34 -2.47
CA CYS A 176 7.85 -9.08 -3.58
C CYS A 176 8.58 -10.39 -3.83
N GLY A 177 7.79 -11.47 -3.94
CA GLY A 177 8.22 -12.76 -4.45
C GLY A 177 7.95 -12.90 -5.96
N ARG A 178 8.49 -13.95 -6.58
CA ARG A 178 8.16 -14.32 -7.96
C ARG A 178 7.06 -15.38 -7.98
N ARG A 179 6.03 -15.14 -8.78
CA ARG A 179 5.04 -16.20 -9.09
C ARG A 179 5.67 -17.21 -10.02
N THR A 180 5.62 -18.48 -9.65
CA THR A 180 6.19 -19.58 -10.46
C THR A 180 5.17 -20.25 -11.39
N ASP A 181 3.89 -19.94 -11.22
CA ASP A 181 2.76 -20.60 -11.87
C ASP A 181 2.09 -19.77 -13.00
N VAL A 182 2.70 -18.64 -13.36
CA VAL A 182 2.11 -17.73 -14.36
C VAL A 182 2.28 -18.30 -15.77
N ARG A 183 1.19 -18.76 -16.34
CA ARG A 183 1.12 -19.10 -17.77
C ARG A 183 0.80 -17.82 -18.56
N TRP A 184 1.75 -17.40 -19.38
CA TRP A 184 1.57 -16.25 -20.26
C TRP A 184 0.70 -16.62 -21.44
N GLN A 185 -0.41 -15.92 -21.66
CA GLN A 185 -1.26 -16.09 -22.83
C GLN A 185 -1.30 -14.77 -23.61
N GLY A 186 -0.61 -14.76 -24.78
CA GLY A 186 -0.66 -13.71 -25.79
C GLY A 186 -0.07 -12.35 -25.37
N GLY A 187 0.28 -11.53 -26.37
CA GLY A 187 0.77 -10.17 -26.23
C GLY A 187 2.20 -10.05 -25.76
N LEU A 188 2.75 -8.83 -25.85
CA LEU A 188 4.06 -8.48 -25.29
C LEU A 188 3.95 -8.24 -23.80
N ALA A 189 4.92 -8.71 -23.03
CA ALA A 189 5.09 -8.38 -21.63
C ALA A 189 5.10 -6.86 -21.42
N ALA A 190 4.60 -6.37 -20.27
CA ALA A 190 4.46 -4.93 -20.03
C ALA A 190 5.80 -4.18 -20.13
N HIS A 191 6.87 -4.74 -19.57
CA HIS A 191 8.21 -4.17 -19.63
C HIS A 191 8.75 -4.15 -21.08
N VAL A 192 8.45 -5.18 -21.90
CA VAL A 192 8.86 -5.22 -23.30
C VAL A 192 8.12 -4.15 -24.13
N ARG A 193 6.82 -3.97 -23.86
CA ARG A 193 6.03 -2.89 -24.51
C ARG A 193 6.60 -1.52 -24.20
N ARG A 194 6.96 -1.26 -22.95
CA ARG A 194 7.58 0.00 -22.55
C ARG A 194 8.90 0.22 -23.29
N ARG A 195 9.81 -0.75 -23.24
CA ARG A 195 11.10 -0.65 -23.95
C ARG A 195 10.95 -0.44 -25.45
N LEU A 196 9.92 -1.06 -26.05
CA LEU A 196 9.61 -0.84 -27.47
C LEU A 196 9.08 0.58 -27.70
N ALA A 197 8.22 1.10 -26.83
CA ALA A 197 7.73 2.46 -26.92
C ALA A 197 8.88 3.48 -26.77
N ASP A 198 9.72 3.32 -25.74
CA ASP A 198 10.90 4.17 -25.52
C ASP A 198 11.85 4.14 -26.74
N TYR A 199 12.05 2.95 -27.32
CA TYR A 199 12.87 2.80 -28.53
C TYR A 199 12.26 3.53 -29.73
N ILE A 200 10.95 3.37 -29.98
CA ILE A 200 10.23 4.04 -31.05
C ILE A 200 10.33 5.56 -30.88
N GLU A 201 10.01 6.07 -29.66
CA GLU A 201 10.06 7.51 -29.36
C GLU A 201 11.46 8.09 -29.61
N SER A 202 12.52 7.39 -29.19
CA SER A 202 13.91 7.85 -29.40
C SER A 202 14.39 7.80 -30.86
N HIS A 203 13.65 7.14 -31.76
CA HIS A 203 14.03 6.99 -33.19
C HIS A 203 13.01 7.61 -34.15
N LEU A 204 11.92 8.20 -33.64
CA LEU A 204 10.94 8.89 -34.51
C LEU A 204 11.41 10.24 -35.05
N GLU A 205 12.49 10.81 -34.53
CA GLU A 205 13.05 12.10 -34.94
C GLU A 205 14.16 11.96 -36.01
N GLN A 206 14.37 10.76 -36.57
CA GLN A 206 15.29 10.49 -37.66
C GLN A 206 14.54 10.23 -38.97
#